data_05d4198e3a1568dfada83d80b68e6491
#
_entry.id   05d4198e3a1568dfada83d80b68e6491
#
_cell.length_a   1.000
_cell.length_b   1.000
_cell.length_c   1.000
_cell.angle_alpha   90.00
_cell.angle_beta   90.00
_cell.angle_gamma   90.00
#
_symmetry.space_group_name_H-M   'P 1'
#
loop_
_entity.id
_entity.type
_entity.pdbx_description
1 polymer ?
#
loop_
_entity_poly.entity_id
_entity_poly.type
_entity_poly.pdbx_seq_one_letter_code
_entity_poly.pdbx_strand_id
1 'polypeptide(L)'
;MFADRTCDGCVVVSIAAADRSASCRFSGYRNDGVMDTMDLLQAAHACLQAADPLQKVALTQRHAAAFRAGTLPLPPLQAAPPEPIRMPGRPARPVLVHPRQVPRRGLGNPEGRAAFIHAIAHIELNAIDLAWDAVYRFRGLPAAFYADWVGVADDESRHFMLLRARLHAHDHDYGDFAAHNGLWEMCEKTAHDGLARMALVPRVLEARGLDVTPAMIVKLRSLGDTATAEVLDTILREEVAHVAAGSRWYRWYCARAGIEPRARFKALLHEYAGGYLHGPFNLQARLLAGFDEDELADLVEQAG
;
A
#
# COMPACT_ATOMS: atom_id res chain seq x y z
N MET A 1 58.23 -20.32 -16.48
CA MET A 1 57.94 -21.61 -17.23
C MET A 1 56.46 -21.56 -17.50
N PHE A 2 56.08 -21.09 -18.69
CA PHE A 2 55.52 -21.77 -19.84
C PHE A 2 54.37 -22.72 -19.43
N ALA A 3 53.15 -22.69 -19.98
CA ALA A 3 52.68 -22.40 -21.35
C ALA A 3 51.17 -22.08 -21.36
N ASP A 4 50.87 -21.20 -22.18
CA ASP A 4 49.85 -20.96 -23.18
C ASP A 4 49.11 -22.20 -23.73
N ARG A 5 47.79 -22.12 -23.92
CA ARG A 5 47.04 -22.76 -25.02
C ARG A 5 45.64 -22.17 -25.24
N THR A 6 45.50 -21.49 -26.34
CA THR A 6 44.32 -21.12 -27.10
C THR A 6 43.57 -22.35 -27.67
N CYS A 7 42.24 -22.26 -27.85
CA CYS A 7 41.45 -22.88 -28.95
C CYS A 7 40.06 -22.21 -28.98
N ASP A 8 39.81 -21.44 -29.95
CA ASP A 8 39.04 -21.42 -31.19
C ASP A 8 37.73 -22.23 -31.23
N GLY A 9 36.67 -21.57 -31.64
CA GLY A 9 35.38 -22.17 -31.93
C GLY A 9 34.29 -21.16 -32.38
N CYS A 10 34.64 -20.30 -33.36
CA CYS A 10 33.65 -19.44 -34.01
C CYS A 10 32.96 -20.27 -35.12
N VAL A 11 31.66 -20.53 -35.01
CA VAL A 11 30.85 -21.06 -36.12
C VAL A 11 30.07 -19.91 -36.74
N VAL A 12 30.52 -19.52 -37.94
CA VAL A 12 29.83 -18.60 -38.83
C VAL A 12 28.86 -19.43 -39.66
N VAL A 13 27.57 -19.20 -39.57
CA VAL A 13 26.57 -19.72 -40.50
C VAL A 13 26.21 -18.62 -41.47
N SER A 14 26.71 -18.79 -42.71
CA SER A 14 26.36 -18.01 -43.88
C SER A 14 25.02 -18.49 -44.42
N ILE A 15 24.04 -17.62 -44.61
CA ILE A 15 22.83 -17.92 -45.36
C ILE A 15 22.80 -17.00 -46.58
N ALA A 16 22.82 -17.66 -47.75
CA ALA A 16 22.81 -17.07 -49.06
C ALA A 16 21.48 -16.36 -49.40
N ALA A 17 21.61 -15.29 -50.16
CA ALA A 17 20.52 -14.56 -50.77
C ALA A 17 19.79 -15.40 -51.82
N ALA A 18 18.45 -15.35 -51.82
CA ALA A 18 17.59 -15.72 -52.93
C ALA A 18 16.59 -14.58 -53.18
N ASP A 19 16.82 -13.93 -54.29
CA ASP A 19 15.95 -12.95 -54.91
C ASP A 19 14.66 -13.62 -55.43
N ARG A 20 13.49 -13.05 -55.15
CA ARG A 20 12.30 -13.04 -56.01
C ARG A 20 11.32 -11.96 -55.64
N SER A 21 11.20 -11.01 -56.51
CA SER A 21 10.17 -9.98 -56.62
C SER A 21 8.74 -10.55 -56.54
N ALA A 22 7.96 -10.10 -55.53
CA ALA A 22 6.51 -10.14 -55.58
C ALA A 22 5.98 -8.81 -55.01
N SER A 23 5.53 -7.95 -55.92
CA SER A 23 4.87 -6.69 -55.60
C SER A 23 3.51 -7.00 -54.95
N CYS A 24 3.43 -6.93 -53.63
CA CYS A 24 2.17 -6.88 -52.91
C CYS A 24 1.84 -5.42 -52.57
N ARG A 25 0.81 -4.89 -53.22
CA ARG A 25 0.27 -3.55 -52.91
C ARG A 25 -0.37 -3.62 -51.55
N PHE A 26 0.31 -3.14 -50.53
CA PHE A 26 -0.31 -2.87 -49.27
C PHE A 26 -1.12 -1.58 -49.37
N SER A 27 -2.45 -1.75 -49.37
CA SER A 27 -3.43 -0.71 -49.11
C SER A 27 -3.08 -0.02 -47.81
N GLY A 28 -2.90 1.31 -47.84
CA GLY A 28 -2.53 2.09 -46.67
C GLY A 28 -3.61 2.06 -45.58
N TYR A 29 -3.38 1.29 -44.55
CA TYR A 29 -3.95 1.59 -43.25
C TYR A 29 -3.08 2.70 -42.61
N ARG A 30 -3.61 3.91 -42.58
CA ARG A 30 -3.08 4.94 -41.66
C ARG A 30 -3.33 4.42 -40.24
N ASN A 31 -2.29 3.88 -39.68
CA ASN A 31 -2.25 3.62 -38.24
C ASN A 31 -1.99 4.99 -37.59
N ASP A 32 -3.04 5.72 -37.29
CA ASP A 32 -2.97 6.83 -36.35
C ASP A 32 -2.72 6.19 -34.98
N GLY A 33 -1.47 5.79 -34.77
CA GLY A 33 -1.00 5.19 -33.52
C GLY A 33 -0.96 6.25 -32.42
N VAL A 34 -2.11 6.52 -31.83
CA VAL A 34 -2.15 6.92 -30.45
C VAL A 34 -1.60 5.70 -29.71
N MET A 35 -0.32 5.73 -29.38
CA MET A 35 0.20 4.81 -28.36
C MET A 35 -0.63 5.12 -27.14
N ASP A 36 -1.48 4.17 -26.77
CA ASP A 36 -2.29 4.24 -25.56
C ASP A 36 -1.30 4.27 -24.38
N THR A 37 -0.84 5.49 -24.05
CA THR A 37 0.12 5.68 -22.96
C THR A 37 -0.64 5.42 -21.69
N MET A 38 -0.25 4.37 -20.95
CA MET A 38 -0.82 4.03 -19.64
C MET A 38 -0.91 5.28 -18.78
N ASP A 39 -2.10 5.59 -18.30
CA ASP A 39 -2.34 6.64 -17.31
C ASP A 39 -2.23 6.12 -15.88
N LEU A 40 -2.32 7.03 -14.91
CA LEU A 40 -2.21 6.70 -13.50
C LEU A 40 -3.32 5.76 -13.01
N LEU A 41 -4.52 5.81 -13.61
CA LEU A 41 -5.63 4.90 -13.21
C LEU A 41 -5.39 3.48 -13.71
N GLN A 42 -4.88 3.33 -14.91
CA GLN A 42 -4.50 2.03 -15.47
C GLN A 42 -3.34 1.42 -14.67
N ALA A 43 -2.36 2.26 -14.26
CA ALA A 43 -1.26 1.84 -13.40
C ALA A 43 -1.75 1.39 -12.01
N ALA A 44 -2.66 2.15 -11.39
CA ALA A 44 -3.27 1.80 -10.12
C ALA A 44 -4.06 0.49 -10.22
N HIS A 45 -4.86 0.32 -11.28
CA HIS A 45 -5.58 -0.92 -11.54
C HIS A 45 -4.63 -2.12 -11.70
N ALA A 46 -3.54 -1.96 -12.45
CA ALA A 46 -2.55 -3.02 -12.64
C ALA A 46 -1.90 -3.45 -11.30
N CYS A 47 -1.57 -2.48 -10.42
CA CYS A 47 -1.05 -2.78 -9.08
C CYS A 47 -2.09 -3.52 -8.23
N LEU A 48 -3.34 -3.07 -8.26
CA LEU A 48 -4.44 -3.72 -7.52
C LEU A 48 -4.70 -5.15 -7.99
N GLN A 49 -4.57 -5.45 -9.29
CA GLN A 49 -4.80 -6.78 -9.83
C GLN A 49 -3.61 -7.74 -9.68
N ALA A 50 -2.42 -7.24 -9.35
CA ALA A 50 -1.25 -8.09 -9.16
C ALA A 50 -1.46 -9.02 -7.94
N ALA A 51 -1.51 -10.33 -8.19
CA ALA A 51 -1.74 -11.33 -7.15
C ALA A 51 -0.45 -11.74 -6.41
N ASP A 52 0.68 -11.76 -7.11
CA ASP A 52 1.97 -12.04 -6.50
C ASP A 52 2.49 -10.83 -5.74
N PRO A 53 2.87 -10.95 -4.46
CA PRO A 53 3.33 -9.82 -3.65
C PRO A 53 4.56 -9.13 -4.22
N LEU A 54 5.52 -9.86 -4.78
CA LEU A 54 6.72 -9.27 -5.35
C LEU A 54 6.41 -8.55 -6.66
N GLN A 55 5.52 -9.10 -7.48
CA GLN A 55 5.03 -8.42 -8.67
C GLN A 55 4.30 -7.12 -8.29
N LYS A 56 3.44 -7.14 -7.25
CA LYS A 56 2.75 -5.95 -6.74
C LYS A 56 3.74 -4.88 -6.29
N VAL A 57 4.75 -5.25 -5.52
CA VAL A 57 5.84 -4.35 -5.10
C VAL A 57 6.57 -3.77 -6.30
N ALA A 58 7.01 -4.61 -7.25
CA ALA A 58 7.75 -4.16 -8.42
C ALA A 58 6.93 -3.21 -9.31
N LEU A 59 5.64 -3.49 -9.51
CA LEU A 59 4.72 -2.60 -10.23
C LEU A 59 4.55 -1.28 -9.50
N THR A 60 4.34 -1.30 -8.18
CA THR A 60 4.18 -0.12 -7.35
C THR A 60 5.39 0.80 -7.45
N GLN A 61 6.59 0.28 -7.21
CA GLN A 61 7.83 1.07 -7.28
C GLN A 61 8.07 1.64 -8.68
N ARG A 62 7.82 0.86 -9.73
CA ARG A 62 7.95 1.31 -11.12
C ARG A 62 6.98 2.45 -11.44
N HIS A 63 5.71 2.30 -11.08
CA HIS A 63 4.70 3.32 -11.38
C HIS A 63 4.85 4.57 -10.51
N ALA A 64 5.25 4.43 -9.25
CA ALA A 64 5.57 5.56 -8.39
C ALA A 64 6.79 6.34 -8.92
N ALA A 65 7.83 5.66 -9.39
CA ALA A 65 8.97 6.31 -10.01
C ALA A 65 8.59 7.03 -11.32
N ALA A 66 7.79 6.40 -12.17
CA ALA A 66 7.30 6.99 -13.44
C ALA A 66 6.41 8.22 -13.16
N PHE A 67 5.56 8.18 -12.14
CA PHE A 67 4.72 9.31 -11.74
C PHE A 67 5.58 10.48 -11.25
N ARG A 68 6.55 10.24 -10.37
CA ARG A 68 7.51 11.28 -9.90
C ARG A 68 8.35 11.88 -11.03
N ALA A 69 8.69 11.08 -12.03
CA ALA A 69 9.41 11.55 -13.22
C ALA A 69 8.51 12.29 -14.24
N GLY A 70 7.20 12.37 -14.00
CA GLY A 70 6.25 13.01 -14.92
C GLY A 70 5.99 12.22 -16.21
N THR A 71 6.41 10.95 -16.28
CA THR A 71 6.20 10.08 -17.44
C THR A 71 4.93 9.23 -17.36
N LEU A 72 4.28 9.21 -16.19
CA LEU A 72 2.96 8.61 -15.98
C LEU A 72 1.95 9.74 -15.79
N PRO A 73 1.09 10.03 -16.79
CA PRO A 73 0.19 11.17 -16.75
C PRO A 73 -0.91 10.99 -15.71
N LEU A 74 -1.37 12.13 -15.18
CA LEU A 74 -2.58 12.19 -14.35
C LEU A 74 -3.82 11.73 -15.14
N PRO A 75 -4.84 11.18 -14.45
CA PRO A 75 -6.06 10.78 -15.10
C PRO A 75 -6.80 12.00 -15.67
N PRO A 76 -7.60 11.81 -16.74
CA PRO A 76 -8.50 12.84 -17.23
C PRO A 76 -9.45 13.31 -16.12
N LEU A 77 -9.75 14.61 -16.08
CA LEU A 77 -10.71 15.18 -15.10
C LEU A 77 -12.09 14.52 -15.18
N GLN A 78 -12.49 14.09 -16.37
CA GLN A 78 -13.77 13.42 -16.66
C GLN A 78 -13.57 11.92 -16.93
N ALA A 79 -12.65 11.26 -16.19
CA ALA A 79 -12.49 9.83 -16.31
C ALA A 79 -13.80 9.11 -15.96
N ALA A 80 -14.07 8.00 -16.67
CA ALA A 80 -15.24 7.16 -16.40
C ALA A 80 -15.25 6.68 -14.93
N PRO A 81 -16.42 6.42 -14.35
CA PRO A 81 -16.50 5.82 -13.00
C PRO A 81 -15.63 4.56 -12.90
N PRO A 82 -15.01 4.31 -11.75
CA PRO A 82 -14.18 3.12 -11.58
C PRO A 82 -15.05 1.85 -11.61
N GLU A 83 -14.53 0.81 -12.24
CA GLU A 83 -15.10 -0.53 -12.08
C GLU A 83 -14.97 -0.96 -10.62
N PRO A 84 -16.00 -1.59 -10.02
CA PRO A 84 -15.95 -2.06 -8.65
C PRO A 84 -14.88 -3.15 -8.46
N ILE A 85 -13.95 -2.93 -7.55
CA ILE A 85 -12.99 -3.96 -7.12
C ILE A 85 -13.48 -4.49 -5.78
N ARG A 86 -14.00 -5.71 -5.75
CA ARG A 86 -14.44 -6.39 -4.53
C ARG A 86 -13.27 -6.97 -3.75
N MET A 87 -12.25 -7.45 -4.46
CA MET A 87 -11.02 -8.00 -3.88
C MET A 87 -9.85 -7.65 -4.79
N PRO A 88 -8.74 -7.14 -4.25
CA PRO A 88 -7.52 -6.95 -5.03
C PRO A 88 -6.90 -8.31 -5.37
N GLY A 89 -5.96 -8.33 -6.31
CA GLY A 89 -5.15 -9.51 -6.58
C GLY A 89 -4.44 -9.98 -5.31
N ARG A 90 -4.61 -11.26 -4.98
CA ARG A 90 -4.02 -11.86 -3.77
C ARG A 90 -3.39 -13.21 -4.07
N PRO A 91 -2.29 -13.55 -3.41
CA PRO A 91 -1.72 -14.90 -3.48
C PRO A 91 -2.66 -15.90 -2.79
N ALA A 92 -2.49 -17.19 -3.08
CA ALA A 92 -3.24 -18.26 -2.43
C ALA A 92 -2.97 -18.34 -0.90
N ARG A 93 -1.88 -17.79 -0.43
CA ARG A 93 -1.51 -17.64 0.98
C ARG A 93 -1.15 -16.19 1.26
N PRO A 94 -1.40 -15.67 2.46
CA PRO A 94 -1.96 -16.36 3.65
C PRO A 94 -3.43 -16.76 3.49
N VAL A 95 -3.84 -17.80 4.22
CA VAL A 95 -5.26 -18.13 4.39
C VAL A 95 -5.91 -17.00 5.18
N LEU A 96 -6.96 -16.40 4.62
CA LEU A 96 -7.72 -15.35 5.29
C LEU A 96 -8.81 -15.99 6.17
N VAL A 97 -8.83 -15.60 7.43
CA VAL A 97 -9.78 -16.09 8.43
C VAL A 97 -10.45 -14.91 9.14
N HIS A 98 -11.54 -15.19 9.85
CA HIS A 98 -12.15 -14.15 10.69
C HIS A 98 -11.14 -13.65 11.76
N PRO A 99 -11.08 -12.35 12.11
CA PRO A 99 -10.11 -11.80 13.06
C PRO A 99 -10.01 -12.56 14.39
N ARG A 100 -11.13 -13.10 14.90
CA ARG A 100 -11.18 -13.89 16.14
C ARG A 100 -10.54 -15.28 16.00
N GLN A 101 -10.31 -15.76 14.78
CA GLN A 101 -9.70 -17.06 14.47
C GLN A 101 -8.21 -16.95 14.19
N VAL A 102 -7.66 -15.75 14.08
CA VAL A 102 -6.21 -15.55 13.97
C VAL A 102 -5.57 -16.00 15.28
N PRO A 103 -4.65 -16.97 15.27
CA PRO A 103 -4.04 -17.47 16.49
C PRO A 103 -3.24 -16.37 17.20
N ARG A 104 -3.51 -16.18 18.50
CA ARG A 104 -2.72 -15.28 19.33
C ARG A 104 -1.42 -15.98 19.72
N ARG A 105 -0.28 -15.39 19.37
CA ARG A 105 1.04 -15.91 19.69
C ARG A 105 1.84 -14.85 20.42
N GLY A 106 2.51 -15.29 21.50
CA GLY A 106 3.36 -14.40 22.28
C GLY A 106 4.73 -14.22 21.63
N LEU A 107 5.35 -13.06 21.80
CA LEU A 107 6.68 -12.74 21.27
C LEU A 107 7.84 -13.50 21.94
N GLY A 108 7.56 -14.30 22.97
CA GLY A 108 8.58 -14.99 23.78
C GLY A 108 9.30 -16.15 23.08
N ASN A 109 8.79 -16.63 21.95
CA ASN A 109 9.42 -17.69 21.16
C ASN A 109 9.62 -17.27 19.70
N PRO A 110 10.51 -17.94 18.95
CA PRO A 110 10.82 -17.57 17.55
C PRO A 110 9.58 -17.58 16.63
N GLU A 111 8.76 -18.63 16.70
CA GLU A 111 7.55 -18.74 15.89
C GLU A 111 6.54 -17.63 16.17
N GLY A 112 6.38 -17.25 17.43
CA GLY A 112 5.51 -16.12 17.82
C GLY A 112 6.02 -14.78 17.28
N ARG A 113 7.33 -14.56 17.26
CA ARG A 113 7.93 -13.38 16.64
C ARG A 113 7.72 -13.38 15.13
N ALA A 114 7.97 -14.52 14.46
CA ALA A 114 7.70 -14.64 13.02
C ALA A 114 6.23 -14.37 12.68
N ALA A 115 5.28 -14.93 13.45
CA ALA A 115 3.86 -14.69 13.26
C ALA A 115 3.47 -13.21 13.48
N PHE A 116 4.12 -12.53 14.42
CA PHE A 116 3.93 -11.09 14.66
C PHE A 116 4.46 -10.26 13.49
N ILE A 117 5.68 -10.54 13.01
CA ILE A 117 6.26 -9.84 11.83
C ILE A 117 5.38 -10.08 10.60
N HIS A 118 4.89 -11.31 10.40
CA HIS A 118 3.98 -11.65 9.32
C HIS A 118 2.68 -10.86 9.39
N ALA A 119 2.10 -10.69 10.58
CA ALA A 119 0.88 -9.90 10.73
C ALA A 119 1.08 -8.44 10.32
N ILE A 120 2.23 -7.83 10.66
CA ILE A 120 2.56 -6.47 10.22
C ILE A 120 2.82 -6.47 8.70
N ALA A 121 3.61 -7.41 8.16
CA ALA A 121 3.83 -7.52 6.72
C ALA A 121 2.51 -7.66 5.93
N HIS A 122 1.50 -8.33 6.52
CA HIS A 122 0.16 -8.41 5.92
C HIS A 122 -0.56 -7.06 5.94
N ILE A 123 -0.39 -6.25 6.99
CA ILE A 123 -0.91 -4.87 7.04
C ILE A 123 -0.29 -4.04 5.93
N GLU A 124 1.04 -4.01 5.80
CA GLU A 124 1.75 -3.23 4.79
C GLU A 124 1.37 -3.64 3.36
N LEU A 125 1.27 -4.95 3.07
CA LEU A 125 0.81 -5.40 1.75
C LEU A 125 -0.61 -4.96 1.44
N ASN A 126 -1.50 -4.93 2.43
CA ASN A 126 -2.84 -4.37 2.27
C ASN A 126 -2.80 -2.85 2.11
N ALA A 127 -1.92 -2.15 2.81
CA ALA A 127 -1.78 -0.69 2.72
C ALA A 127 -1.35 -0.26 1.30
N ILE A 128 -0.52 -1.06 0.60
CA ILE A 128 -0.27 -0.86 -0.84
C ILE A 128 -1.60 -0.86 -1.63
N ASP A 129 -2.46 -1.86 -1.39
CA ASP A 129 -3.76 -1.96 -2.06
C ASP A 129 -4.68 -0.79 -1.69
N LEU A 130 -4.71 -0.37 -0.42
CA LEU A 130 -5.53 0.76 0.04
C LEU A 130 -5.13 2.08 -0.62
N ALA A 131 -3.83 2.32 -0.74
CA ALA A 131 -3.29 3.52 -1.36
C ALA A 131 -3.58 3.55 -2.87
N TRP A 132 -3.36 2.44 -3.57
CA TRP A 132 -3.71 2.33 -4.99
C TRP A 132 -5.22 2.36 -5.23
N ASP A 133 -6.05 1.83 -4.32
CA ASP A 133 -7.49 1.95 -4.41
C ASP A 133 -7.95 3.40 -4.27
N ALA A 134 -7.31 4.20 -3.40
CA ALA A 134 -7.61 5.62 -3.29
C ALA A 134 -7.33 6.36 -4.61
N VAL A 135 -6.20 6.07 -5.26
CA VAL A 135 -5.85 6.61 -6.59
C VAL A 135 -6.86 6.14 -7.66
N TYR A 136 -7.17 4.85 -7.70
CA TYR A 136 -8.05 4.27 -8.71
C TYR A 136 -9.50 4.71 -8.55
N ARG A 137 -9.99 4.80 -7.33
CA ARG A 137 -11.42 4.98 -7.02
C ARG A 137 -11.87 6.42 -7.06
N PHE A 138 -11.09 7.35 -6.49
CA PHE A 138 -11.52 8.74 -6.34
C PHE A 138 -11.04 9.60 -7.49
N ARG A 139 -11.99 10.06 -8.32
CA ARG A 139 -11.76 10.80 -9.58
C ARG A 139 -11.87 12.30 -9.39
N GLY A 140 -11.26 13.05 -10.29
CA GLY A 140 -11.41 14.52 -10.36
C GLY A 140 -10.84 15.26 -9.15
N LEU A 141 -9.87 14.69 -8.48
CA LEU A 141 -9.19 15.27 -7.32
C LEU A 141 -7.95 16.08 -7.75
N PRO A 142 -7.46 17.00 -6.89
CA PRO A 142 -6.21 17.71 -7.15
C PRO A 142 -5.03 16.77 -7.36
N ALA A 143 -4.06 17.17 -8.19
CA ALA A 143 -2.84 16.40 -8.45
C ALA A 143 -2.11 15.97 -7.15
N ALA A 144 -2.14 16.83 -6.13
CA ALA A 144 -1.55 16.55 -4.83
C ALA A 144 -2.17 15.33 -4.14
N PHE A 145 -3.47 15.05 -4.35
CA PHE A 145 -4.10 13.83 -3.82
C PHE A 145 -3.44 12.57 -4.38
N TYR A 146 -3.29 12.54 -5.69
CA TYR A 146 -2.65 11.40 -6.36
C TYR A 146 -1.18 11.28 -5.98
N ALA A 147 -0.46 12.40 -5.85
CA ALA A 147 0.93 12.40 -5.43
C ALA A 147 1.12 11.82 -4.01
N ASP A 148 0.25 12.21 -3.08
CA ASP A 148 0.28 11.68 -1.71
C ASP A 148 0.06 10.16 -1.71
N TRP A 149 -1.01 9.65 -2.34
CA TRP A 149 -1.33 8.22 -2.29
C TRP A 149 -0.39 7.35 -3.12
N VAL A 150 0.18 7.86 -4.20
CA VAL A 150 1.28 7.17 -4.90
C VAL A 150 2.53 7.11 -4.03
N GLY A 151 2.83 8.18 -3.26
CA GLY A 151 3.92 8.20 -2.30
C GLY A 151 3.73 7.17 -1.19
N VAL A 152 2.53 7.15 -0.58
CA VAL A 152 2.16 6.15 0.43
C VAL A 152 2.33 4.73 -0.13
N ALA A 153 1.79 4.43 -1.31
CA ALA A 153 1.93 3.09 -1.90
C ALA A 153 3.40 2.67 -2.09
N ASP A 154 4.28 3.59 -2.48
CA ASP A 154 5.71 3.33 -2.64
C ASP A 154 6.39 3.03 -1.30
N ASP A 155 6.09 3.81 -0.27
CA ASP A 155 6.60 3.58 1.08
C ASP A 155 6.12 2.24 1.64
N GLU A 156 4.82 1.90 1.52
CA GLU A 156 4.25 0.63 1.97
C GLU A 156 4.88 -0.58 1.25
N SER A 157 5.21 -0.42 -0.04
CA SER A 157 5.92 -1.45 -0.78
C SER A 157 7.31 -1.74 -0.21
N ARG A 158 8.00 -0.71 0.27
CA ARG A 158 9.30 -0.79 0.93
C ARG A 158 9.17 -1.38 2.34
N HIS A 159 8.17 -0.95 3.11
CA HIS A 159 7.86 -1.50 4.43
C HIS A 159 7.60 -3.01 4.37
N PHE A 160 6.77 -3.45 3.42
CA PHE A 160 6.53 -4.87 3.19
C PHE A 160 7.83 -5.65 2.94
N MET A 161 8.73 -5.12 2.10
CA MET A 161 10.00 -5.77 1.79
C MET A 161 10.94 -5.84 3.01
N LEU A 162 10.99 -4.78 3.83
CA LEU A 162 11.76 -4.79 5.08
C LEU A 162 11.25 -5.88 6.03
N LEU A 163 9.95 -5.99 6.20
CA LEU A 163 9.35 -7.01 7.07
C LEU A 163 9.49 -8.43 6.50
N ARG A 164 9.39 -8.59 5.18
CA ARG A 164 9.65 -9.88 4.54
C ARG A 164 11.09 -10.32 4.73
N ALA A 165 12.06 -9.40 4.65
CA ALA A 165 13.45 -9.72 4.98
C ALA A 165 13.63 -10.15 6.45
N ARG A 166 12.85 -9.58 7.39
CA ARG A 166 12.82 -10.03 8.79
C ARG A 166 12.20 -11.42 8.93
N LEU A 167 11.13 -11.73 8.17
CA LEU A 167 10.56 -13.09 8.15
C LEU A 167 11.60 -14.12 7.70
N HIS A 168 12.33 -13.84 6.63
CA HIS A 168 13.41 -14.75 6.17
C HIS A 168 14.48 -14.95 7.23
N ALA A 169 14.84 -13.94 8.01
CA ALA A 169 15.77 -14.07 9.12
C ALA A 169 15.23 -14.90 10.30
N HIS A 170 13.94 -15.18 10.30
CA HIS A 170 13.26 -16.09 11.23
C HIS A 170 12.85 -17.43 10.59
N ASP A 171 13.43 -17.80 9.42
CA ASP A 171 13.15 -19.02 8.66
C ASP A 171 11.68 -19.14 8.18
N HIS A 172 11.01 -18.00 7.95
CA HIS A 172 9.64 -17.93 7.46
C HIS A 172 9.52 -17.00 6.25
N ASP A 173 8.38 -17.09 5.55
CA ASP A 173 8.03 -16.12 4.49
C ASP A 173 6.59 -15.64 4.65
N TYR A 174 6.26 -14.61 3.87
CA TYR A 174 4.88 -14.12 3.77
C TYR A 174 3.97 -15.21 3.20
N GLY A 175 2.90 -15.49 3.92
CA GLY A 175 1.95 -16.57 3.61
C GLY A 175 1.98 -17.75 4.60
N ASP A 176 2.98 -17.84 5.46
CA ASP A 176 3.13 -18.98 6.39
C ASP A 176 2.13 -18.96 7.54
N PHE A 177 1.57 -17.81 7.89
CA PHE A 177 0.61 -17.67 8.98
C PHE A 177 -0.73 -17.15 8.45
N ALA A 178 -1.83 -17.53 9.10
CA ALA A 178 -3.15 -17.02 8.78
C ALA A 178 -3.24 -15.49 9.06
N ALA A 179 -4.05 -14.79 8.28
CA ALA A 179 -4.31 -13.36 8.38
C ALA A 179 -5.81 -13.06 8.29
N HIS A 180 -6.20 -11.79 8.33
CA HIS A 180 -7.60 -11.37 8.16
C HIS A 180 -7.75 -10.23 7.17
N ASN A 181 -8.96 -10.04 6.63
CA ASN A 181 -9.22 -9.08 5.56
C ASN A 181 -9.74 -7.71 6.05
N GLY A 182 -9.67 -7.42 7.35
CA GLY A 182 -10.36 -6.28 7.96
C GLY A 182 -10.02 -4.92 7.36
N LEU A 183 -8.78 -4.73 6.88
CA LEU A 183 -8.36 -3.48 6.20
C LEU A 183 -9.12 -3.30 4.88
N TRP A 184 -9.14 -4.34 4.03
CA TRP A 184 -9.85 -4.27 2.76
C TRP A 184 -11.36 -4.19 2.93
N GLU A 185 -11.93 -4.88 3.93
CA GLU A 185 -13.36 -4.76 4.26
C GLU A 185 -13.77 -3.33 4.58
N MET A 186 -12.93 -2.57 5.29
CA MET A 186 -13.19 -1.14 5.54
C MET A 186 -13.04 -0.33 4.24
N CYS A 187 -12.06 -0.67 3.41
CA CYS A 187 -11.89 -0.08 2.08
C CYS A 187 -13.16 -0.23 1.22
N GLU A 188 -13.73 -1.42 1.21
CA GLU A 188 -14.95 -1.74 0.47
C GLU A 188 -16.17 -1.00 1.04
N LYS A 189 -16.34 -0.99 2.37
CA LYS A 189 -17.41 -0.25 3.05
C LYS A 189 -17.40 1.24 2.76
N THR A 190 -16.23 1.83 2.59
CA THR A 190 -16.05 3.27 2.31
C THR A 190 -15.85 3.60 0.83
N ALA A 191 -16.06 2.62 -0.07
CA ALA A 191 -15.82 2.77 -1.50
C ALA A 191 -16.63 3.87 -2.18
N HIS A 192 -17.79 4.20 -1.62
CA HIS A 192 -18.74 5.17 -2.15
C HIS A 192 -18.50 6.61 -1.69
N ASP A 193 -17.65 6.83 -0.68
CA ASP A 193 -17.45 8.13 -0.04
C ASP A 193 -15.97 8.37 0.30
N GLY A 194 -15.33 9.30 -0.43
CA GLY A 194 -13.94 9.67 -0.19
C GLY A 194 -13.70 10.33 1.18
N LEU A 195 -14.69 11.07 1.71
CA LEU A 195 -14.61 11.65 3.05
C LEU A 195 -14.57 10.55 4.11
N ALA A 196 -15.48 9.58 4.04
CA ALA A 196 -15.51 8.44 4.95
C ALA A 196 -14.22 7.59 4.83
N ARG A 197 -13.71 7.39 3.60
CA ARG A 197 -12.44 6.70 3.36
C ARG A 197 -11.28 7.38 4.08
N MET A 198 -11.12 8.69 3.93
CA MET A 198 -10.03 9.45 4.54
C MET A 198 -10.15 9.53 6.06
N ALA A 199 -11.38 9.47 6.60
CA ALA A 199 -11.61 9.38 8.03
C ALA A 199 -11.25 8.01 8.60
N LEU A 200 -11.70 6.93 7.96
CA LEU A 200 -11.72 5.60 8.58
C LEU A 200 -10.49 4.75 8.26
N VAL A 201 -9.89 4.88 7.09
CA VAL A 201 -8.72 4.10 6.73
C VAL A 201 -7.47 4.74 7.35
N PRO A 202 -6.97 5.91 6.93
CA PRO A 202 -5.73 6.45 7.49
C PRO A 202 -5.88 6.92 8.95
N ARG A 203 -6.98 7.62 9.31
CA ARG A 203 -7.11 8.22 10.65
C ARG A 203 -7.61 7.25 11.73
N VAL A 204 -8.12 6.09 11.37
CA VAL A 204 -8.52 5.05 12.33
C VAL A 204 -7.61 3.83 12.22
N LEU A 205 -7.56 3.18 11.05
CA LEU A 205 -6.88 1.90 10.93
C LEU A 205 -5.35 2.06 10.92
N GLU A 206 -4.78 2.95 10.09
CA GLU A 206 -3.33 3.21 10.04
C GLU A 206 -2.86 3.95 11.30
N ALA A 207 -3.62 4.95 11.77
CA ALA A 207 -3.29 5.65 13.02
C ALA A 207 -3.20 4.72 14.24
N ARG A 208 -3.83 3.54 14.21
CA ARG A 208 -3.65 2.52 15.25
C ARG A 208 -2.19 2.03 15.28
N GLY A 209 -1.51 2.00 14.15
CA GLY A 209 -0.07 1.72 14.07
C GLY A 209 0.76 2.71 14.90
N LEU A 210 0.44 4.01 14.81
CA LEU A 210 1.11 5.06 15.62
C LEU A 210 0.99 4.80 17.13
N ASP A 211 -0.16 4.26 17.56
CA ASP A 211 -0.46 4.05 18.97
C ASP A 211 0.27 2.84 19.57
N VAL A 212 0.30 1.74 18.84
CA VAL A 212 0.73 0.43 19.40
C VAL A 212 2.18 0.09 19.12
N THR A 213 2.75 0.60 18.03
CA THR A 213 4.11 0.26 17.59
C THR A 213 5.20 0.67 18.61
N PRO A 214 5.13 1.80 19.33
CA PRO A 214 6.14 2.14 20.35
C PRO A 214 6.33 1.05 21.41
N ALA A 215 5.23 0.50 21.94
CA ALA A 215 5.29 -0.57 22.94
C ALA A 215 5.84 -1.89 22.36
N MET A 216 5.54 -2.17 21.09
CA MET A 216 6.09 -3.33 20.36
C MET A 216 7.61 -3.22 20.19
N ILE A 217 8.12 -2.04 19.81
CA ILE A 217 9.55 -1.75 19.67
C ILE A 217 10.28 -1.99 21.00
N VAL A 218 9.77 -1.44 22.10
CA VAL A 218 10.33 -1.63 23.44
C VAL A 218 10.38 -3.14 23.79
N LYS A 219 9.30 -3.85 23.51
CA LYS A 219 9.20 -5.28 23.78
C LYS A 219 10.21 -6.10 22.97
N LEU A 220 10.34 -5.85 21.67
CA LEU A 220 11.29 -6.53 20.80
C LEU A 220 12.73 -6.31 21.25
N ARG A 221 13.10 -5.08 21.57
CA ARG A 221 14.42 -4.76 22.14
C ARG A 221 14.68 -5.52 23.44
N SER A 222 13.71 -5.63 24.34
CA SER A 222 13.84 -6.39 25.58
C SER A 222 14.02 -7.89 25.36
N LEU A 223 13.61 -8.40 24.19
CA LEU A 223 13.77 -9.80 23.78
C LEU A 223 15.02 -10.04 22.91
N GLY A 224 15.84 -8.99 22.68
CA GLY A 224 17.06 -9.07 21.88
C GLY A 224 16.83 -8.99 20.37
N ASP A 225 15.59 -8.80 19.89
CA ASP A 225 15.30 -8.63 18.45
C ASP A 225 15.39 -7.15 18.04
N THR A 226 16.61 -6.62 18.14
CA THR A 226 16.91 -5.22 17.81
C THR A 226 16.66 -4.93 16.31
N ALA A 227 16.98 -5.90 15.43
CA ALA A 227 16.83 -5.69 13.99
C ALA A 227 15.35 -5.52 13.57
N THR A 228 14.43 -6.29 14.15
CA THR A 228 12.99 -6.07 13.91
C THR A 228 12.52 -4.75 14.54
N ALA A 229 13.03 -4.39 15.71
CA ALA A 229 12.70 -3.11 16.35
C ALA A 229 13.14 -1.90 15.49
N GLU A 230 14.30 -1.95 14.83
CA GLU A 230 14.79 -0.91 13.92
C GLU A 230 13.93 -0.77 12.67
N VAL A 231 13.44 -1.88 12.11
CA VAL A 231 12.46 -1.85 11.00
C VAL A 231 11.18 -1.17 11.45
N LEU A 232 10.64 -1.52 12.63
CA LEU A 232 9.43 -0.89 13.15
C LEU A 232 9.64 0.59 13.50
N ASP A 233 10.82 1.01 13.97
CA ASP A 233 11.16 2.42 14.17
C ASP A 233 11.12 3.21 12.85
N THR A 234 11.54 2.60 11.74
CA THR A 234 11.51 3.21 10.42
C THR A 234 10.07 3.35 9.94
N ILE A 235 9.29 2.29 10.00
CA ILE A 235 7.86 2.29 9.63
C ILE A 235 7.12 3.34 10.46
N LEU A 236 7.24 3.34 11.78
CA LEU A 236 6.56 4.29 12.66
C LEU A 236 6.81 5.76 12.30
N ARG A 237 8.03 6.10 11.93
CA ARG A 237 8.37 7.49 11.52
C ARG A 237 7.68 7.89 10.23
N GLU A 238 7.58 6.98 9.27
CA GLU A 238 7.02 7.23 7.94
C GLU A 238 5.49 7.22 7.99
N GLU A 239 4.89 6.36 8.83
CA GLU A 239 3.45 6.30 9.07
C GLU A 239 2.82 7.62 9.55
N VAL A 240 3.56 8.46 10.26
CA VAL A 240 3.09 9.82 10.62
C VAL A 240 2.70 10.61 9.38
N ALA A 241 3.48 10.52 8.30
CA ALA A 241 3.20 11.23 7.05
C ALA A 241 1.98 10.63 6.30
N HIS A 242 1.78 9.31 6.36
CA HIS A 242 0.64 8.62 5.75
C HIS A 242 -0.67 9.05 6.41
N VAL A 243 -0.71 8.99 7.74
CA VAL A 243 -1.87 9.47 8.51
C VAL A 243 -2.09 10.98 8.34
N ALA A 244 -1.02 11.79 8.21
CA ALA A 244 -1.12 13.22 7.93
C ALA A 244 -1.73 13.49 6.54
N ALA A 245 -1.40 12.69 5.52
CA ALA A 245 -2.05 12.75 4.22
C ALA A 245 -3.56 12.48 4.36
N GLY A 246 -3.94 11.43 5.09
CA GLY A 246 -5.33 11.12 5.39
C GLY A 246 -6.05 12.27 6.09
N SER A 247 -5.43 12.88 7.12
CA SER A 247 -5.98 14.03 7.86
C SER A 247 -6.16 15.25 6.97
N ARG A 248 -5.18 15.54 6.10
CA ARG A 248 -5.26 16.65 5.13
C ARG A 248 -6.44 16.47 4.19
N TRP A 249 -6.59 15.28 3.58
CA TRP A 249 -7.65 15.00 2.61
C TRP A 249 -9.02 14.86 3.26
N TYR A 250 -9.10 14.35 4.47
CA TYR A 250 -10.32 14.37 5.27
C TYR A 250 -10.84 15.80 5.45
N ARG A 251 -9.98 16.73 5.91
CA ARG A 251 -10.34 18.14 6.08
C ARG A 251 -10.67 18.82 4.75
N TRP A 252 -9.97 18.47 3.68
CA TRP A 252 -10.26 18.98 2.33
C TRP A 252 -11.68 18.60 1.89
N TYR A 253 -12.08 17.35 2.08
CA TYR A 253 -13.45 16.91 1.78
C TYR A 253 -14.49 17.62 2.65
N CYS A 254 -14.25 17.75 3.94
CA CYS A 254 -15.12 18.48 4.88
C CYS A 254 -15.31 19.94 4.45
N ALA A 255 -14.21 20.65 4.16
CA ALA A 255 -14.26 22.06 3.72
C ALA A 255 -15.03 22.21 2.41
N ARG A 256 -14.83 21.31 1.44
CA ARG A 256 -15.53 21.33 0.17
C ARG A 256 -17.03 21.07 0.31
N ALA A 257 -17.43 20.27 1.27
CA ALA A 257 -18.82 19.93 1.57
C ALA A 257 -19.49 20.88 2.57
N GLY A 258 -18.75 21.84 3.18
CA GLY A 258 -19.26 22.70 4.23
C GLY A 258 -19.61 21.94 5.53
N ILE A 259 -18.90 20.86 5.81
CA ILE A 259 -19.14 19.97 6.96
C ILE A 259 -18.11 20.27 8.07
N GLU A 260 -18.56 20.33 9.32
CA GLU A 260 -17.66 20.47 10.47
C GLU A 260 -16.91 19.15 10.72
N PRO A 261 -15.54 19.15 10.66
CA PRO A 261 -14.76 17.92 10.67
C PRO A 261 -14.92 17.08 11.93
N ARG A 262 -14.83 17.68 13.11
CA ARG A 262 -14.85 16.95 14.40
C ARG A 262 -16.18 16.21 14.61
N ALA A 263 -17.32 16.88 14.39
CA ALA A 263 -18.63 16.25 14.50
C ALA A 263 -18.82 15.13 13.48
N ARG A 264 -18.35 15.35 12.24
CA ARG A 264 -18.44 14.33 11.19
C ARG A 264 -17.56 13.12 11.50
N PHE A 265 -16.37 13.32 12.04
CA PHE A 265 -15.50 12.21 12.45
C PHE A 265 -16.14 11.34 13.52
N LYS A 266 -16.73 11.95 14.56
CA LYS A 266 -17.50 11.25 15.61
C LYS A 266 -18.65 10.44 15.02
N ALA A 267 -19.42 11.05 14.10
CA ALA A 267 -20.53 10.36 13.43
C ALA A 267 -20.05 9.13 12.63
N LEU A 268 -18.95 9.25 11.90
CA LEU A 268 -18.35 8.13 11.14
C LEU A 268 -17.82 7.03 12.07
N LEU A 269 -17.20 7.37 13.19
CA LEU A 269 -16.79 6.38 14.19
C LEU A 269 -17.99 5.61 14.72
N HIS A 270 -19.09 6.30 15.01
CA HIS A 270 -20.33 5.64 15.47
C HIS A 270 -20.91 4.71 14.39
N GLU A 271 -20.96 5.18 13.17
CA GLU A 271 -21.56 4.45 12.03
C GLU A 271 -20.76 3.17 11.67
N TYR A 272 -19.41 3.26 11.65
CA TYR A 272 -18.55 2.21 11.09
C TYR A 272 -17.73 1.43 12.12
N ALA A 273 -17.44 2.01 13.29
CA ALA A 273 -16.53 1.46 14.28
C ALA A 273 -17.16 1.23 15.67
N GLY A 274 -18.48 1.31 15.76
CA GLY A 274 -19.20 1.13 17.04
C GLY A 274 -19.05 2.30 18.01
N GLY A 275 -18.53 3.44 17.53
CA GLY A 275 -18.45 4.69 18.29
C GLY A 275 -17.18 4.89 19.12
N TYR A 276 -16.36 3.85 19.30
CA TYR A 276 -15.21 3.94 20.22
C TYR A 276 -13.91 3.46 19.56
N LEU A 277 -12.83 4.20 19.83
CA LEU A 277 -11.47 3.75 19.59
C LEU A 277 -10.84 3.40 20.95
N HIS A 278 -10.15 2.28 21.00
CA HIS A 278 -9.51 1.84 22.24
C HIS A 278 -8.05 2.31 22.32
N GLY A 279 -7.68 2.87 23.47
CA GLY A 279 -6.28 3.21 23.77
C GLY A 279 -5.34 1.97 23.81
N PRO A 280 -4.04 2.18 24.05
CA PRO A 280 -3.43 3.49 24.32
C PRO A 280 -3.39 4.37 23.05
N PHE A 281 -3.24 5.70 23.22
CA PHE A 281 -3.05 6.65 22.11
C PHE A 281 -1.69 7.33 22.23
N ASN A 282 -0.98 7.39 21.11
CA ASN A 282 0.23 8.18 20.96
C ASN A 282 -0.14 9.62 20.54
N LEU A 283 -0.51 10.45 21.53
CA LEU A 283 -1.02 11.80 21.28
C LEU A 283 -0.04 12.65 20.49
N GLN A 284 1.28 12.53 20.75
CA GLN A 284 2.29 13.30 20.04
C GLN A 284 2.34 12.91 18.54
N ALA A 285 2.38 11.62 18.23
CA ALA A 285 2.39 11.17 16.84
C ALA A 285 1.10 11.56 16.11
N ARG A 286 -0.05 11.46 16.80
CA ARG A 286 -1.34 11.88 16.23
C ARG A 286 -1.41 13.39 15.97
N LEU A 287 -0.88 14.25 16.86
CA LEU A 287 -0.75 15.69 16.62
C LEU A 287 0.09 15.95 15.35
N LEU A 288 1.25 15.31 15.23
CA LEU A 288 2.11 15.42 14.05
C LEU A 288 1.39 14.92 12.79
N ALA A 289 0.55 13.92 12.93
CA ALA A 289 -0.29 13.37 11.86
C ALA A 289 -1.56 14.21 11.58
N GLY A 290 -1.66 15.40 12.16
CA GLY A 290 -2.69 16.38 11.85
C GLY A 290 -4.02 16.19 12.57
N PHE A 291 -4.09 15.45 13.67
CA PHE A 291 -5.21 15.57 14.61
C PHE A 291 -5.06 16.89 15.38
N ASP A 292 -6.15 17.50 15.78
CA ASP A 292 -6.12 18.63 16.69
C ASP A 292 -6.31 18.22 18.16
N GLU A 293 -6.04 19.15 19.08
CA GLU A 293 -6.11 18.89 20.52
C GLU A 293 -7.51 18.48 20.99
N ASP A 294 -8.55 19.07 20.40
CA ASP A 294 -9.94 18.75 20.72
C ASP A 294 -10.33 17.35 20.23
N GLU A 295 -9.89 16.97 19.03
CA GLU A 295 -10.09 15.60 18.53
C GLU A 295 -9.41 14.57 19.44
N LEU A 296 -8.19 14.88 19.93
CA LEU A 296 -7.46 14.00 20.83
C LEU A 296 -8.07 13.92 22.22
N ALA A 297 -8.60 15.03 22.74
CA ALA A 297 -9.34 15.05 24.01
C ALA A 297 -10.57 14.13 23.94
N ASP A 298 -11.32 14.20 22.83
CA ASP A 298 -12.46 13.30 22.59
C ASP A 298 -12.07 11.82 22.58
N LEU A 299 -10.93 11.47 21.97
CA LEU A 299 -10.45 10.08 21.93
C LEU A 299 -10.08 9.56 23.34
N VAL A 300 -9.43 10.40 24.15
CA VAL A 300 -9.04 10.04 25.51
C VAL A 300 -10.26 9.88 26.41
N GLU A 301 -11.24 10.80 26.33
CA GLU A 301 -12.49 10.74 27.10
C GLU A 301 -13.29 9.47 26.80
N GLN A 302 -13.34 9.06 25.53
CA GLN A 302 -14.06 7.86 25.11
C GLN A 302 -13.37 6.54 25.51
N ALA A 303 -12.07 6.57 25.80
CA ALA A 303 -11.29 5.38 26.14
C ALA A 303 -11.25 5.09 27.66
N GLY A 304 -11.65 6.05 28.51
CA GLY A 304 -11.72 5.92 29.96
C GLY A 304 -13.05 5.37 30.40
#